data_d9e1ff6684a7f3e71508a4d658607b1d
#
_entry.id   d9e1ff6684a7f3e71508a4d658607b1d
#
_cell.length_a   1.000
_cell.length_b   1.000
_cell.length_c   1.000
_cell.angle_alpha   90.00
_cell.angle_beta   90.00
_cell.angle_gamma   90.00
#
_symmetry.space_group_name_H-M   'P 1'
#
loop_
_entity.id
_entity.type
_entity.pdbx_description
1 polymer ?
#
loop_
_entity_poly.entity_id
_entity_poly.type
_entity_poly.pdbx_seq_one_letter_code
_entity_poly.pdbx_strand_id
1 'polypeptide(L)'
;AEAMNGMQVEMQEAEVAQLRTPWKWVIRKRIWDFMEAQDIARQPRPVHHRIPNFDGADAAARRLSELPEFQSAEVVKVNPDTPQRQVRHLVLERGKTLLTPQPRLRTGFFSTLSLETNLPPGESTTKLTNSKGVAQFGTPVGLDAEYKVDVVVVGSSAVCPKTGARVGKGEGFAELEWGILSLMGNLD
;
A
#
# COMPACT_ATOMS: atom_id res chain seq x y z
N ALA A 1 19.98 -1.61 30.28
CA ALA A 1 19.68 -1.91 28.86
C ALA A 1 18.35 -1.29 28.42
N GLU A 2 17.26 -1.42 29.21
CA GLU A 2 15.95 -0.84 28.90
C GLU A 2 15.95 0.70 28.89
N ALA A 3 16.62 1.35 29.86
CA ALA A 3 16.71 2.81 29.92
C ALA A 3 17.52 3.40 28.75
N MET A 4 18.56 2.71 28.27
CA MET A 4 19.31 3.13 27.08
C MET A 4 18.52 2.95 25.80
N ASN A 5 17.69 1.90 25.72
CA ASN A 5 16.82 1.67 24.59
C ASN A 5 15.70 2.73 24.51
N GLY A 6 15.11 3.12 25.64
CA GLY A 6 14.13 4.20 25.74
C GLY A 6 14.72 5.56 25.30
N MET A 7 15.92 5.91 25.75
CA MET A 7 16.58 7.16 25.40
C MET A 7 16.99 7.22 23.91
N GLN A 8 17.39 6.09 23.31
CA GLN A 8 17.66 6.00 21.88
C GLN A 8 16.40 6.16 21.03
N VAL A 9 15.29 5.61 21.48
CA VAL A 9 13.98 5.76 20.83
C VAL A 9 13.51 7.21 20.90
N GLU A 10 13.60 7.86 22.06
CA GLU A 10 13.25 9.28 22.22
C GLU A 10 14.14 10.22 21.39
N MET A 11 15.44 9.95 21.30
CA MET A 11 16.36 10.73 20.45
C MET A 11 16.02 10.52 18.95
N GLN A 12 15.72 9.31 18.52
CA GLN A 12 15.28 9.03 17.14
C GLN A 12 13.94 9.69 16.82
N GLU A 13 13.01 9.70 17.76
CA GLU A 13 11.73 10.40 17.59
C GLU A 13 11.90 11.92 17.52
N ALA A 14 12.80 12.50 18.30
CA ALA A 14 13.11 13.93 18.26
C ALA A 14 13.82 14.35 16.95
N GLU A 15 14.77 13.56 16.46
CA GLU A 15 15.44 13.79 15.17
C GLU A 15 14.45 13.67 14.00
N VAL A 16 13.59 12.66 14.03
CA VAL A 16 12.53 12.46 13.03
C VAL A 16 11.50 13.58 13.09
N ALA A 17 11.19 14.11 14.28
CA ALA A 17 10.28 15.24 14.44
C ALA A 17 10.82 16.55 13.84
N GLN A 18 12.16 16.74 13.80
CA GLN A 18 12.78 17.90 13.15
C GLN A 18 12.76 17.80 11.61
N LEU A 19 12.77 16.60 11.05
CA LEU A 19 12.80 16.35 9.60
C LEU A 19 11.41 16.22 8.98
N ARG A 20 10.37 15.99 9.77
CA ARG A 20 9.01 15.71 9.30
C ARG A 20 8.03 16.73 9.84
N THR A 21 7.05 17.12 9.04
CA THR A 21 6.00 18.06 9.41
C THR A 21 5.31 17.61 10.71
N PRO A 22 5.52 18.28 11.88
CA PRO A 22 5.08 17.78 13.19
C PRO A 22 3.58 17.49 13.26
N TRP A 23 2.75 18.33 12.61
CA TRP A 23 1.30 18.17 12.59
C TRP A 23 0.83 16.86 11.92
N LYS A 24 1.56 16.35 10.93
CA LYS A 24 1.24 15.05 10.30
C LYS A 24 1.49 13.90 11.27
N TRP A 25 2.48 14.03 12.14
CA TRP A 25 2.75 13.04 13.19
C TRP A 25 1.65 13.03 14.25
N VAL A 26 1.18 14.20 14.67
CA VAL A 26 0.06 14.33 15.61
C VAL A 26 -1.18 13.63 15.05
N ILE A 27 -1.49 13.84 13.76
CA ILE A 27 -2.63 13.17 13.10
C ILE A 27 -2.43 11.65 13.12
N ARG A 28 -1.26 11.16 12.68
CA ARG A 28 -0.97 9.71 12.65
C ARG A 28 -1.14 9.07 14.03
N LYS A 29 -0.46 9.64 15.02
CA LYS A 29 -0.49 9.12 16.39
C LYS A 29 -1.93 9.08 16.92
N ARG A 30 -2.68 10.15 16.76
CA ARG A 30 -4.08 10.24 17.20
C ARG A 30 -4.95 9.15 16.57
N ILE A 31 -4.79 8.89 15.27
CA ILE A 31 -5.58 7.85 14.58
C ILE A 31 -5.14 6.46 15.03
N TRP A 32 -3.85 6.18 15.12
CA TRP A 32 -3.36 4.88 15.58
C TRP A 32 -3.77 4.58 17.02
N ASP A 33 -3.60 5.54 17.95
CA ASP A 33 -4.04 5.42 19.35
C ASP A 33 -5.55 5.15 19.42
N PHE A 34 -6.35 5.90 18.65
CA PHE A 34 -7.79 5.71 18.59
C PHE A 34 -8.17 4.31 18.10
N MET A 35 -7.55 3.83 17.02
CA MET A 35 -7.84 2.52 16.46
C MET A 35 -7.51 1.38 17.43
N GLU A 36 -6.40 1.49 18.15
CA GLU A 36 -6.03 0.51 19.19
C GLU A 36 -6.98 0.57 20.38
N ALA A 37 -7.30 1.77 20.86
CA ALA A 37 -8.17 1.96 22.03
C ALA A 37 -9.62 1.52 21.77
N GLN A 38 -10.12 1.67 20.56
CA GLN A 38 -11.47 1.26 20.17
C GLN A 38 -11.55 -0.19 19.67
N ASP A 39 -10.44 -0.92 19.68
CA ASP A 39 -10.32 -2.28 19.17
C ASP A 39 -10.81 -2.49 17.72
N ILE A 40 -10.74 -1.45 16.90
CA ILE A 40 -11.04 -1.51 15.45
C ILE A 40 -9.82 -1.86 14.62
N ALA A 41 -8.63 -1.79 15.19
CA ALA A 41 -7.40 -2.25 14.57
C ALA A 41 -7.39 -3.78 14.39
N ARG A 42 -6.84 -4.25 13.26
CA ARG A 42 -6.66 -5.69 12.98
C ARG A 42 -5.19 -5.99 12.70
N GLN A 43 -4.83 -7.27 12.78
CA GLN A 43 -3.44 -7.70 12.58
C GLN A 43 -2.85 -7.22 11.24
N PRO A 44 -1.56 -6.84 11.21
CA PRO A 44 -0.58 -6.86 12.33
C PRO A 44 -0.79 -5.68 13.30
N ARG A 45 -0.75 -5.97 14.60
CA ARG A 45 -0.83 -4.98 15.69
C ARG A 45 0.49 -4.93 16.46
N PRO A 46 0.85 -3.78 17.08
CA PRO A 46 0.14 -2.51 17.02
C PRO A 46 0.20 -1.91 15.61
N VAL A 47 -0.83 -1.10 15.26
CA VAL A 47 -0.92 -0.45 13.93
C VAL A 47 -0.03 0.80 13.80
N HIS A 48 0.64 1.18 14.87
CA HIS A 48 1.59 2.30 14.89
C HIS A 48 2.71 2.10 13.86
N HIS A 49 3.09 3.17 13.20
CA HIS A 49 4.09 3.18 12.12
C HIS A 49 3.75 2.30 10.90
N ARG A 50 2.49 1.95 10.74
CA ARG A 50 1.98 1.17 9.61
C ARG A 50 0.87 1.90 8.88
N ILE A 51 0.56 1.44 7.67
CA ILE A 51 -0.78 1.62 7.13
C ILE A 51 -1.68 0.67 7.90
N PRO A 52 -2.60 1.18 8.73
CA PRO A 52 -3.32 0.35 9.68
C PRO A 52 -4.28 -0.60 8.97
N ASN A 53 -4.28 -1.85 9.40
CA ASN A 53 -5.35 -2.78 9.06
C ASN A 53 -6.52 -2.56 10.03
N PHE A 54 -7.74 -2.68 9.55
CA PHE A 54 -8.94 -2.28 10.29
C PHE A 54 -10.12 -3.20 10.02
N ASP A 55 -11.07 -3.16 10.93
CA ASP A 55 -12.34 -3.87 10.75
C ASP A 55 -13.13 -3.26 9.59
N GLY A 56 -13.55 -4.10 8.65
CA GLY A 56 -14.21 -3.65 7.42
C GLY A 56 -13.28 -3.38 6.22
N ALA A 57 -11.96 -3.63 6.31
CA ALA A 57 -11.03 -3.46 5.19
C ALA A 57 -11.46 -4.26 3.94
N ASP A 58 -11.95 -5.49 4.12
CA ASP A 58 -12.45 -6.32 3.03
C ASP A 58 -13.77 -5.79 2.44
N ALA A 59 -14.62 -5.20 3.26
CA ALA A 59 -15.86 -4.56 2.79
C ALA A 59 -15.53 -3.30 1.96
N ALA A 60 -14.54 -2.50 2.40
CA ALA A 60 -14.06 -1.35 1.65
C ALA A 60 -13.47 -1.78 0.28
N ALA A 61 -12.69 -2.87 0.25
CA ALA A 61 -12.14 -3.42 -0.99
C ALA A 61 -13.24 -3.86 -1.96
N ARG A 62 -14.29 -4.53 -1.47
CA ARG A 62 -15.45 -4.91 -2.30
C ARG A 62 -16.15 -3.68 -2.88
N ARG A 63 -16.42 -2.66 -2.06
CA ARG A 63 -17.02 -1.41 -2.53
C ARG A 63 -16.17 -0.72 -3.60
N LEU A 64 -14.85 -0.68 -3.42
CA LEU A 64 -13.93 -0.16 -4.43
C LEU A 64 -14.10 -0.92 -5.75
N SER A 65 -14.20 -2.25 -5.70
CA SER A 65 -14.32 -3.07 -6.90
C SER A 65 -15.65 -2.92 -7.65
N GLU A 66 -16.63 -2.26 -7.05
CA GLU A 66 -17.95 -1.96 -7.65
C GLU A 66 -17.96 -0.58 -8.35
N LEU A 67 -16.95 0.26 -8.14
CA LEU A 67 -16.86 1.56 -8.80
C LEU A 67 -16.66 1.40 -10.31
N PRO A 68 -17.30 2.24 -11.12
CA PRO A 68 -17.14 2.21 -12.58
C PRO A 68 -15.69 2.31 -13.02
N GLU A 69 -14.90 3.16 -12.37
CA GLU A 69 -13.48 3.37 -12.64
C GLU A 69 -12.66 2.10 -12.39
N PHE A 70 -12.98 1.35 -11.32
CA PHE A 70 -12.33 0.06 -11.09
C PHE A 70 -12.80 -1.00 -12.09
N GLN A 71 -14.07 -1.01 -12.46
CA GLN A 71 -14.61 -2.00 -13.38
C GLN A 71 -14.04 -1.85 -14.78
N SER A 72 -13.87 -0.62 -15.27
CA SER A 72 -13.29 -0.34 -16.59
C SER A 72 -11.75 -0.43 -16.62
N ALA A 73 -11.08 -0.38 -15.47
CA ALA A 73 -9.63 -0.45 -15.39
C ALA A 73 -9.07 -1.78 -15.93
N GLU A 74 -7.97 -1.71 -16.67
CA GLU A 74 -7.15 -2.85 -17.08
C GLU A 74 -5.96 -3.04 -16.15
N VAL A 75 -5.29 -1.93 -15.77
CA VAL A 75 -4.13 -1.92 -14.89
C VAL A 75 -4.44 -1.18 -13.60
N VAL A 76 -4.35 -1.88 -12.48
CA VAL A 76 -4.59 -1.30 -11.15
C VAL A 76 -3.32 -1.38 -10.31
N LYS A 77 -2.80 -0.23 -9.91
CA LYS A 77 -1.65 -0.14 -9.01
C LYS A 77 -2.11 -0.22 -7.56
N VAL A 78 -1.57 -1.17 -6.80
CA VAL A 78 -1.92 -1.38 -5.38
C VAL A 78 -0.66 -1.56 -4.53
N ASN A 79 -0.58 -0.85 -3.40
CA ASN A 79 0.52 -1.00 -2.45
C ASN A 79 0.45 -2.35 -1.70
N PRO A 80 1.59 -2.86 -1.17
CA PRO A 80 1.68 -4.19 -0.55
C PRO A 80 1.13 -4.25 0.89
N ASP A 81 0.61 -3.16 1.43
CA ASP A 81 0.11 -3.09 2.81
C ASP A 81 -1.04 -4.08 3.07
N THR A 82 -1.14 -4.53 4.32
CA THR A 82 -2.10 -5.57 4.72
C THR A 82 -3.57 -5.22 4.44
N PRO A 83 -4.07 -3.99 4.74
CA PRO A 83 -5.48 -3.65 4.48
C PRO A 83 -5.86 -3.68 3.00
N GLN A 84 -4.88 -3.66 2.10
CA GLN A 84 -5.08 -3.69 0.65
C GLN A 84 -4.96 -5.11 0.05
N ARG A 85 -4.78 -6.13 0.89
CA ARG A 85 -4.68 -7.53 0.39
C ARG A 85 -5.90 -7.94 -0.43
N GLN A 86 -7.09 -7.63 0.07
CA GLN A 86 -8.33 -7.96 -0.63
C GLN A 86 -8.48 -7.19 -1.94
N VAL A 87 -8.00 -5.96 -2.02
CA VAL A 87 -7.97 -5.20 -3.28
C VAL A 87 -7.08 -5.92 -4.31
N ARG A 88 -5.87 -6.32 -3.93
CA ARG A 88 -4.98 -7.08 -4.82
C ARG A 88 -5.61 -8.39 -5.30
N HIS A 89 -6.33 -9.08 -4.41
CA HIS A 89 -7.06 -10.29 -4.77
C HIS A 89 -8.15 -10.00 -5.81
N LEU A 90 -8.97 -8.98 -5.58
CA LEU A 90 -10.05 -8.59 -6.49
C LEU A 90 -9.54 -8.10 -7.85
N VAL A 91 -8.41 -7.41 -7.91
CA VAL A 91 -7.76 -7.03 -9.18
C VAL A 91 -7.47 -8.27 -10.01
N LEU A 92 -6.80 -9.26 -9.41
CA LEU A 92 -6.44 -10.50 -10.10
C LEU A 92 -7.66 -11.36 -10.45
N GLU A 93 -8.59 -11.52 -9.51
CA GLU A 93 -9.81 -12.32 -9.71
C GLU A 93 -10.68 -11.79 -10.85
N ARG A 94 -10.66 -10.46 -11.06
CA ARG A 94 -11.37 -9.80 -12.17
C ARG A 94 -10.60 -9.79 -13.49
N GLY A 95 -9.51 -10.54 -13.59
CA GLY A 95 -8.70 -10.66 -14.81
C GLY A 95 -7.88 -9.42 -15.15
N LYS A 96 -7.68 -8.51 -14.19
CA LYS A 96 -6.94 -7.27 -14.38
C LYS A 96 -5.45 -7.49 -14.09
N THR A 97 -4.62 -6.59 -14.60
CA THR A 97 -3.19 -6.53 -14.27
C THR A 97 -2.99 -5.78 -12.96
N LEU A 98 -2.38 -6.45 -11.99
CA LEU A 98 -1.92 -5.84 -10.76
C LEU A 98 -0.52 -5.26 -10.96
N LEU A 99 -0.36 -3.96 -10.79
CA LEU A 99 0.95 -3.31 -10.66
C LEU A 99 1.23 -3.09 -9.17
N THR A 100 2.37 -3.56 -8.67
CA THR A 100 2.70 -3.42 -7.25
C THR A 100 4.19 -3.09 -7.08
N PRO A 101 4.56 -2.27 -6.07
CA PRO A 101 5.97 -2.01 -5.78
C PRO A 101 6.71 -3.30 -5.41
N GLN A 102 7.93 -3.41 -5.90
CA GLN A 102 8.78 -4.54 -5.56
C GLN A 102 9.26 -4.48 -4.10
N PRO A 103 9.23 -5.60 -3.39
CA PRO A 103 9.83 -5.67 -2.07
C PRO A 103 11.34 -5.36 -2.16
N ARG A 104 11.78 -4.33 -1.43
CA ARG A 104 13.20 -3.95 -1.29
C ARG A 104 13.90 -3.48 -2.58
N LEU A 105 13.17 -3.10 -3.62
CA LEU A 105 13.73 -2.53 -4.86
C LEU A 105 14.90 -3.33 -5.47
N ARG A 106 14.88 -4.65 -5.36
CA ARG A 106 16.02 -5.50 -5.76
C ARG A 106 16.20 -5.62 -7.27
N THR A 107 15.10 -5.60 -8.02
CA THR A 107 15.10 -5.87 -9.48
C THR A 107 14.31 -4.83 -10.27
N GLY A 108 13.94 -3.73 -9.66
CA GLY A 108 13.17 -2.64 -10.24
C GLY A 108 12.25 -1.99 -9.22
N PHE A 109 11.45 -1.02 -9.65
CA PHE A 109 10.50 -0.32 -8.79
C PHE A 109 9.16 -1.05 -8.68
N PHE A 110 8.72 -1.67 -9.76
CA PHE A 110 7.41 -2.32 -9.84
C PHE A 110 7.52 -3.75 -10.39
N SER A 111 6.49 -4.53 -10.10
CA SER A 111 6.19 -5.79 -10.79
C SER A 111 4.74 -5.80 -11.24
N THR A 112 4.49 -6.40 -12.38
CA THR A 112 3.15 -6.74 -12.84
C THR A 112 2.83 -8.19 -12.49
N LEU A 113 1.56 -8.44 -12.18
CA LEU A 113 1.01 -9.78 -11.97
C LEU A 113 -0.36 -9.87 -12.63
N SER A 114 -0.62 -11.01 -13.29
CA SER A 114 -1.95 -11.42 -13.75
C SER A 114 -2.15 -12.91 -13.48
N LEU A 115 -3.38 -13.36 -13.45
CA LEU A 115 -3.65 -14.81 -13.28
C LEU A 115 -3.16 -15.60 -14.49
N GLU A 116 -3.30 -15.03 -15.66
CA GLU A 116 -2.96 -15.70 -16.91
C GLU A 116 -1.46 -15.96 -17.04
N THR A 117 -0.62 -14.99 -16.67
CA THR A 117 0.82 -15.06 -16.90
C THR A 117 1.64 -15.49 -15.68
N ASN A 118 1.14 -15.25 -14.47
CA ASN A 118 1.94 -15.39 -13.25
C ASN A 118 1.45 -16.47 -12.28
N LEU A 119 0.22 -16.99 -12.45
CA LEU A 119 -0.29 -18.01 -11.55
C LEU A 119 0.08 -19.42 -12.06
N PRO A 120 0.90 -20.19 -11.31
CA PRO A 120 1.17 -21.56 -11.68
C PRO A 120 -0.09 -22.42 -11.66
N PRO A 121 -0.22 -23.41 -12.57
CA PRO A 121 -1.34 -24.31 -12.60
C PRO A 121 -1.62 -24.99 -11.25
N GLY A 122 -2.88 -24.96 -10.80
CA GLY A 122 -3.29 -25.57 -9.54
C GLY A 122 -3.03 -24.75 -8.29
N GLU A 123 -2.46 -23.55 -8.42
CA GLU A 123 -2.18 -22.67 -7.29
C GLU A 123 -3.30 -21.67 -7.02
N SER A 124 -3.39 -21.21 -5.76
CA SER A 124 -4.39 -20.21 -5.35
C SER A 124 -3.93 -18.81 -5.66
N THR A 125 -4.85 -17.96 -6.15
CA THR A 125 -4.68 -16.50 -6.33
C THR A 125 -4.06 -15.82 -5.09
N THR A 126 -4.36 -16.32 -3.91
CA THR A 126 -3.83 -15.80 -2.64
C THR A 126 -2.30 -15.80 -2.60
N LYS A 127 -1.64 -16.71 -3.32
CA LYS A 127 -0.17 -16.73 -3.42
C LYS A 127 0.38 -15.47 -4.07
N LEU A 128 -0.28 -14.91 -5.05
CA LEU A 128 0.17 -13.71 -5.76
C LEU A 128 -0.07 -12.41 -4.97
N THR A 129 -0.91 -12.43 -3.93
CA THR A 129 -1.33 -11.21 -3.23
C THR A 129 -0.45 -10.82 -2.05
N ASN A 130 0.56 -11.60 -1.71
CA ASN A 130 1.49 -11.33 -0.63
C ASN A 130 2.91 -11.02 -1.15
N SER A 131 3.75 -10.43 -0.29
CA SER A 131 5.10 -9.98 -0.69
C SER A 131 6.00 -11.12 -1.19
N LYS A 132 5.83 -12.37 -0.68
CA LYS A 132 6.61 -13.52 -1.14
C LYS A 132 6.19 -13.93 -2.55
N GLY A 133 4.88 -13.96 -2.81
CA GLY A 133 4.34 -14.28 -4.12
C GLY A 133 4.70 -13.23 -5.17
N VAL A 134 4.61 -11.95 -4.82
CA VAL A 134 5.07 -10.85 -5.70
C VAL A 134 6.55 -11.03 -6.06
N ALA A 135 7.40 -11.31 -5.09
CA ALA A 135 8.83 -11.50 -5.33
C ALA A 135 9.15 -12.76 -6.15
N GLN A 136 8.33 -13.80 -6.05
CA GLN A 136 8.56 -15.09 -6.72
C GLN A 136 7.97 -15.13 -8.13
N PHE A 137 6.78 -14.57 -8.32
CA PHE A 137 5.98 -14.73 -9.53
C PHE A 137 5.78 -13.43 -10.31
N GLY A 138 6.05 -12.27 -9.70
CA GLY A 138 5.89 -10.98 -10.36
C GLY A 138 6.89 -10.80 -11.49
N THR A 139 6.43 -10.24 -12.60
CA THR A 139 7.28 -9.83 -13.71
C THR A 139 7.82 -8.43 -13.43
N PRO A 140 9.13 -8.23 -13.25
CA PRO A 140 9.71 -6.92 -13.05
C PRO A 140 9.42 -5.97 -14.21
N VAL A 141 9.12 -4.72 -13.87
CA VAL A 141 8.84 -3.66 -14.84
C VAL A 141 9.91 -2.59 -14.75
N GLY A 142 10.56 -2.31 -15.89
CA GLY A 142 11.56 -1.26 -16.02
C GLY A 142 10.94 0.15 -16.06
N LEU A 143 11.80 1.17 -16.00
CA LEU A 143 11.37 2.57 -16.11
C LEU A 143 11.00 2.99 -17.55
N ASP A 144 11.33 2.16 -18.51
CA ASP A 144 11.07 2.30 -19.94
C ASP A 144 9.83 1.53 -20.43
N ALA A 145 9.13 0.89 -19.51
CA ALA A 145 7.97 0.07 -19.87
C ALA A 145 6.76 0.93 -20.22
N GLU A 146 6.16 0.64 -21.37
CA GLU A 146 4.96 1.29 -21.87
C GLU A 146 3.71 0.58 -21.33
N TYR A 147 3.05 1.18 -20.35
CA TYR A 147 1.73 0.77 -19.84
C TYR A 147 1.03 1.99 -19.23
N LYS A 148 -0.28 1.95 -19.18
CA LYS A 148 -1.08 2.96 -18.47
C LYS A 148 -1.63 2.36 -17.17
N VAL A 149 -1.68 3.17 -16.12
CA VAL A 149 -2.27 2.82 -14.85
C VAL A 149 -3.62 3.54 -14.74
N ASP A 150 -4.70 2.77 -14.79
CA ASP A 150 -6.05 3.34 -14.78
C ASP A 150 -6.52 3.72 -13.37
N VAL A 151 -6.09 2.94 -12.36
CA VAL A 151 -6.45 3.18 -10.95
C VAL A 151 -5.25 2.99 -10.04
N VAL A 152 -5.01 3.96 -9.16
CA VAL A 152 -3.99 3.88 -8.11
C VAL A 152 -4.65 3.76 -6.75
N VAL A 153 -4.42 2.64 -6.07
CA VAL A 153 -4.92 2.38 -4.72
C VAL A 153 -3.80 2.55 -3.71
N VAL A 154 -3.94 3.54 -2.84
CA VAL A 154 -2.90 3.94 -1.88
C VAL A 154 -3.38 3.72 -0.45
N GLY A 155 -2.53 3.09 0.37
CA GLY A 155 -2.76 2.95 1.81
C GLY A 155 -2.62 4.30 2.53
N SER A 156 -3.46 4.53 3.52
CA SER A 156 -3.46 5.77 4.30
C SER A 156 -3.60 5.48 5.78
N SER A 157 -2.90 6.26 6.63
CA SER A 157 -3.12 6.28 8.08
C SER A 157 -4.33 7.13 8.44
N ALA A 158 -4.59 8.18 7.67
CA ALA A 158 -5.77 9.03 7.82
C ALA A 158 -6.22 9.57 6.46
N VAL A 159 -7.53 9.76 6.31
CA VAL A 159 -8.17 10.38 5.14
C VAL A 159 -9.22 11.36 5.61
N CYS A 160 -9.27 12.54 5.00
CA CYS A 160 -10.35 13.48 5.18
C CYS A 160 -11.45 13.22 4.13
N PRO A 161 -12.65 12.75 4.51
CA PRO A 161 -13.69 12.40 3.54
C PRO A 161 -14.26 13.61 2.78
N LYS A 162 -14.07 14.82 3.32
CA LYS A 162 -14.57 16.05 2.69
C LYS A 162 -13.67 16.56 1.56
N THR A 163 -12.36 16.37 1.70
CA THR A 163 -11.37 16.97 0.79
C THR A 163 -10.57 15.92 0.01
N GLY A 164 -10.65 14.65 0.38
CA GLY A 164 -9.79 13.59 -0.15
C GLY A 164 -8.34 13.66 0.34
N ALA A 165 -7.98 14.66 1.15
CA ALA A 165 -6.63 14.76 1.68
C ALA A 165 -6.26 13.54 2.51
N ARG A 166 -5.06 13.00 2.29
CA ARG A 166 -4.56 11.79 2.96
C ARG A 166 -3.22 12.01 3.66
N VAL A 167 -3.00 11.21 4.68
CA VAL A 167 -1.71 11.08 5.35
C VAL A 167 -1.29 9.61 5.33
N GLY A 168 -0.15 9.32 4.70
CA GLY A 168 0.48 8.00 4.72
C GLY A 168 1.21 7.73 6.04
N LYS A 169 1.93 6.63 6.14
CA LYS A 169 2.68 6.26 7.36
C LYS A 169 3.96 7.09 7.58
N GLY A 170 4.35 7.90 6.61
CA GLY A 170 5.46 8.86 6.74
C GLY A 170 6.78 8.43 6.11
N GLU A 171 6.81 7.39 5.30
CA GLU A 171 8.01 6.90 4.63
C GLU A 171 8.23 7.48 3.22
N GLY A 172 7.22 8.13 2.63
CA GLY A 172 7.32 8.77 1.32
C GLY A 172 7.27 7.84 0.11
N PHE A 173 7.09 6.53 0.30
CA PHE A 173 7.10 5.57 -0.82
C PHE A 173 5.94 5.79 -1.80
N ALA A 174 4.74 6.06 -1.31
CA ALA A 174 3.59 6.25 -2.19
C ALA A 174 3.72 7.51 -3.06
N GLU A 175 4.30 8.56 -2.51
CA GLU A 175 4.60 9.81 -3.20
C GLU A 175 5.72 9.62 -4.24
N LEU A 176 6.76 8.86 -3.90
CA LEU A 176 7.83 8.49 -4.82
C LEU A 176 7.30 7.63 -5.98
N GLU A 177 6.50 6.62 -5.68
CA GLU A 177 5.86 5.76 -6.67
C GLU A 177 4.98 6.55 -7.64
N TRP A 178 4.20 7.50 -7.13
CA TRP A 178 3.41 8.42 -7.96
C TRP A 178 4.30 9.28 -8.87
N GLY A 179 5.37 9.87 -8.31
CA GLY A 179 6.32 10.67 -9.07
C GLY A 179 6.99 9.88 -10.18
N ILE A 180 7.41 8.64 -9.93
CA ILE A 180 7.99 7.75 -10.93
C ILE A 180 6.98 7.47 -12.06
N LEU A 181 5.77 7.04 -11.72
CA LEU A 181 4.73 6.74 -12.71
C LEU A 181 4.37 7.97 -13.56
N SER A 182 4.32 9.15 -12.94
CA SER A 182 4.07 10.41 -13.66
C SER A 182 5.21 10.75 -14.63
N LEU A 183 6.47 10.61 -14.19
CA LEU A 183 7.65 10.87 -15.04
C LEU A 183 7.77 9.89 -16.22
N MET A 184 7.32 8.65 -16.01
CA MET A 184 7.26 7.63 -17.06
C MET A 184 6.11 7.85 -18.06
N GLY A 185 5.20 8.80 -17.80
CA GLY A 185 4.00 8.99 -18.62
C GLY A 185 2.95 7.88 -18.47
N ASN A 186 3.00 7.11 -17.36
CA ASN A 186 2.09 5.99 -17.10
C ASN A 186 0.80 6.42 -16.39
N LEU A 187 0.70 7.69 -15.96
CA LEU A 187 -0.49 8.32 -15.39
C LEU A 187 -0.99 9.42 -16.34
N ASP A 188 -2.31 9.56 -16.46
CA ASP A 188 -2.96 10.67 -17.17
C ASP A 188 -3.02 11.93 -16.29
#